data_25df7ca35bec1001fee978acfe91ce9a
#
_entry.id   25df7ca35bec1001fee978acfe91ce9a
#
_cell.length_a   1.000
_cell.length_b   1.000
_cell.length_c   1.000
_cell.angle_alpha   90.00
_cell.angle_beta   90.00
_cell.angle_gamma   90.00
#
_symmetry.space_group_name_H-M   'P 1'
#
loop_
_entity.id
_entity.type
_entity.pdbx_description
1 polymer ?
#
loop_
_entity_poly.entity_id
_entity_poly.type
_entity_poly.pdbx_seq_one_letter_code
_entity_poly.pdbx_strand_id
1 'polypeptide(L)'
;MKLTKEQSEEIKSQQSQNNPTKRVTAPELEKILYEAVPALDHGFVRVVDYMGDDTSIVQSARVSYGKGTKQVSTDSGLIKYLMRHWHSTPFEMCEIKYHVKLPIFIARQWIRHLSLIHI
;
A
#
# COMPACT_ATOMS: atom_id res chain seq x y z
N MET A 1 22.16 7.45 18.53
CA MET A 1 20.78 7.15 18.90
C MET A 1 20.69 5.68 19.30
N LYS A 2 20.22 5.38 20.49
CA LYS A 2 20.09 3.98 20.94
C LYS A 2 18.69 3.50 20.62
N LEU A 3 18.60 2.45 19.81
CA LEU A 3 17.35 1.75 19.52
C LEU A 3 16.88 0.99 20.78
N THR A 4 15.58 0.93 21.02
CA THR A 4 15.02 0.08 22.06
C THR A 4 15.18 -1.40 21.68
N LYS A 5 15.12 -2.30 22.67
CA LYS A 5 15.20 -3.74 22.39
C LYS A 5 14.12 -4.20 21.42
N GLU A 6 12.88 -3.72 21.59
CA GLU A 6 11.75 -4.04 20.71
C GLU A 6 12.02 -3.61 19.27
N GLN A 7 12.54 -2.41 19.05
CA GLN A 7 12.90 -1.92 17.72
C GLN A 7 14.03 -2.76 17.09
N SER A 8 15.03 -3.15 17.87
CA SER A 8 16.11 -3.99 17.38
C SER A 8 15.63 -5.39 16.98
N GLU A 9 14.72 -5.97 17.75
CA GLU A 9 14.12 -7.28 17.45
C GLU A 9 13.23 -7.23 16.21
N GLU A 10 12.44 -6.17 16.05
CA GLU A 10 11.64 -5.94 14.85
C GLU A 10 12.51 -5.83 13.59
N ILE A 11 13.58 -5.03 13.66
CA ILE A 11 14.53 -4.89 12.54
C ILE A 11 15.18 -6.22 12.19
N LYS A 12 15.62 -6.98 13.20
CA LYS A 12 16.22 -8.31 12.97
C LYS A 12 15.22 -9.29 12.35
N SER A 13 13.97 -9.29 12.80
CA SER A 13 12.89 -10.09 12.24
C SER A 13 12.65 -9.76 10.76
N GLN A 14 12.58 -8.49 10.43
CA GLN A 14 12.42 -8.04 9.04
C GLN A 14 13.63 -8.41 8.16
N GLN A 15 14.85 -8.33 8.70
CA GLN A 15 16.06 -8.70 7.97
C GLN A 15 16.21 -10.22 7.78
N SER A 16 15.62 -11.02 8.64
CA SER A 16 15.69 -12.48 8.58
C SER A 16 14.65 -13.13 7.66
N GLN A 17 13.72 -12.35 7.08
CA GLN A 17 12.75 -12.87 6.15
C GLN A 17 13.41 -13.42 4.88
N ASN A 18 13.11 -14.67 4.56
CA ASN A 18 13.61 -15.37 3.38
C ASN A 18 12.85 -15.01 2.09
N ASN A 19 12.60 -13.74 1.88
CA ASN A 19 12.02 -13.25 0.65
C ASN A 19 13.11 -12.82 -0.33
N PRO A 20 12.91 -12.94 -1.66
CA PRO A 20 13.87 -12.46 -2.65
C PRO A 20 14.10 -10.94 -2.59
N THR A 21 13.25 -10.22 -1.89
CA THR A 21 13.39 -8.79 -1.61
C THR A 21 13.19 -8.49 -0.12
N LYS A 22 13.82 -7.43 0.36
CA LYS A 22 13.60 -6.89 1.72
C LYS A 22 12.41 -5.91 1.78
N ARG A 23 11.80 -5.62 0.65
CA ARG A 23 10.61 -4.78 0.59
C ARG A 23 9.39 -5.53 1.08
N VAL A 24 8.44 -4.80 1.61
CA VAL A 24 7.12 -5.35 1.95
C VAL A 24 6.43 -5.82 0.66
N THR A 25 5.87 -7.03 0.71
CA THR A 25 5.15 -7.62 -0.42
C THR A 25 3.71 -7.92 -0.04
N ALA A 26 2.80 -7.73 -0.99
CA ALA A 26 1.39 -8.10 -0.87
C ALA A 26 1.14 -9.35 -1.72
N PRO A 27 0.97 -10.54 -1.12
CA PRO A 27 0.89 -11.81 -1.87
C PRO A 27 -0.22 -11.83 -2.92
N GLU A 28 -1.35 -11.21 -2.65
CA GLU A 28 -2.46 -11.17 -3.59
C GLU A 28 -2.16 -10.27 -4.81
N LEU A 29 -1.45 -9.16 -4.62
CA LEU A 29 -0.98 -8.33 -5.73
C LEU A 29 0.12 -9.03 -6.53
N GLU A 30 1.00 -9.77 -5.87
CA GLU A 30 2.05 -10.54 -6.56
C GLU A 30 1.48 -11.56 -7.55
N LYS A 31 0.33 -12.14 -7.24
CA LYS A 31 -0.34 -13.10 -8.13
C LYS A 31 -0.84 -12.48 -9.43
N ILE A 32 -1.19 -11.20 -9.41
CA ILE A 32 -1.79 -10.49 -10.55
C ILE A 32 -0.84 -9.47 -11.21
N LEU A 33 0.40 -9.37 -10.74
CA LEU A 33 1.39 -8.50 -11.35
C LEU A 33 1.57 -8.83 -12.84
N TYR A 34 1.57 -7.79 -13.65
CA TYR A 34 1.72 -7.84 -15.12
C TYR A 34 0.57 -8.53 -15.86
N GLU A 35 -0.43 -9.07 -15.18
CA GLU A 35 -1.61 -9.64 -15.81
C GLU A 35 -2.49 -8.53 -16.37
N ALA A 36 -2.76 -8.60 -17.67
CA ALA A 36 -3.65 -7.63 -18.33
C ALA A 36 -5.10 -8.05 -18.15
N VAL A 37 -5.87 -7.27 -17.41
CA VAL A 37 -7.31 -7.45 -17.27
C VAL A 37 -8.00 -6.68 -18.40
N PRO A 38 -8.68 -7.35 -19.34
CA PRO A 38 -9.37 -6.70 -20.44
C PRO A 38 -10.46 -5.73 -19.94
N ALA A 39 -10.57 -4.59 -20.57
CA ALA A 39 -11.61 -3.61 -20.32
C ALA A 39 -12.26 -3.22 -21.65
N LEU A 40 -13.51 -3.60 -21.82
CA LEU A 40 -14.24 -3.45 -23.07
C LEU A 40 -13.52 -4.16 -24.24
N ASP A 41 -13.60 -3.63 -25.47
CA ASP A 41 -13.11 -4.33 -26.66
C ASP A 41 -11.59 -4.20 -26.88
N HIS A 42 -11.01 -3.05 -26.54
CA HIS A 42 -9.62 -2.73 -26.89
C HIS A 42 -8.77 -2.24 -25.74
N GLY A 43 -9.36 -2.06 -24.56
CA GLY A 43 -8.68 -1.57 -23.37
C GLY A 43 -8.18 -2.68 -22.47
N PHE A 44 -7.30 -2.32 -21.56
CA PHE A 44 -6.90 -3.17 -20.45
C PHE A 44 -6.40 -2.34 -19.27
N VAL A 45 -6.39 -2.98 -18.11
CA VAL A 45 -5.76 -2.49 -16.90
C VAL A 45 -4.84 -3.58 -16.36
N ARG A 46 -3.63 -3.23 -15.99
CA ARG A 46 -2.72 -4.16 -15.30
C ARG A 46 -1.95 -3.46 -14.20
N VAL A 47 -1.66 -4.18 -13.14
CA VAL A 47 -0.76 -3.72 -12.09
C VAL A 47 0.67 -3.99 -12.52
N VAL A 48 1.53 -2.98 -12.47
CA VAL A 48 2.95 -3.13 -12.85
C VAL A 48 3.91 -2.95 -11.69
N ASP A 49 3.46 -2.29 -10.63
CA ASP A 49 4.28 -2.07 -9.44
C ASP A 49 3.37 -1.64 -8.28
N TYR A 50 3.86 -1.76 -7.07
CA TYR A 50 3.15 -1.30 -5.88
C TYR A 50 4.14 -0.98 -4.75
N MET A 51 3.69 -0.20 -3.78
CA MET A 51 4.44 0.15 -2.58
C MET A 51 3.56 -0.03 -1.36
N GLY A 52 4.00 -0.88 -0.44
CA GLY A 52 3.33 -1.10 0.85
C GLY A 52 2.23 -2.16 0.82
N ASP A 53 1.70 -2.43 1.99
CA ASP A 53 0.58 -3.32 2.27
C ASP A 53 -0.24 -2.76 3.44
N ASP A 54 -1.18 -3.54 3.95
CA ASP A 54 -2.01 -3.14 5.11
C ASP A 54 -1.16 -2.84 6.36
N THR A 55 -0.04 -3.55 6.55
CA THR A 55 0.86 -3.28 7.67
C THR A 55 1.54 -1.94 7.57
N SER A 56 1.80 -1.47 6.36
CA SER A 56 2.38 -0.14 6.11
C SER A 56 1.44 0.99 6.55
N ILE A 57 0.14 0.82 6.35
CA ILE A 57 -0.90 1.75 6.83
C ILE A 57 -0.86 1.85 8.36
N VAL A 58 -0.83 0.70 9.01
CA VAL A 58 -0.79 0.62 10.47
C VAL A 58 0.49 1.21 11.04
N GLN A 59 1.63 0.91 10.44
CA GLN A 59 2.92 1.49 10.84
C GLN A 59 2.91 3.01 10.74
N SER A 60 2.38 3.55 9.65
CA SER A 60 2.25 5.00 9.46
C SER A 60 1.38 5.64 10.54
N ALA A 61 0.26 5.02 10.87
CA ALA A 61 -0.63 5.52 11.92
C ALA A 61 0.01 5.46 13.31
N ARG A 62 0.90 4.50 13.55
CA ARG A 62 1.53 4.28 14.85
C ARG A 62 2.87 4.99 15.04
N VAL A 63 3.37 5.68 14.05
CA VAL A 63 4.66 6.40 14.11
C VAL A 63 4.71 7.34 15.30
N SER A 64 3.64 8.07 15.57
CA SER A 64 3.58 9.02 16.69
C SER A 64 3.59 8.34 18.07
N TYR A 65 3.28 7.06 18.15
CA TYR A 65 3.26 6.30 19.40
C TYR A 65 4.53 5.46 19.63
N GLY A 66 5.45 5.45 18.66
CA GLY A 66 6.70 4.68 18.75
C GLY A 66 6.52 3.17 18.90
N LYS A 67 5.35 2.64 18.55
CA LYS A 67 5.04 1.21 18.61
C LYS A 67 4.94 0.62 17.22
N GLY A 68 5.66 -0.46 16.98
CA GLY A 68 5.55 -1.23 15.75
C GLY A 68 4.22 -2.01 15.65
N THR A 69 4.02 -2.67 14.54
CA THR A 69 2.88 -3.54 14.27
C THR A 69 2.99 -4.81 15.12
N LYS A 70 2.08 -5.01 16.06
CA LYS A 70 2.19 -6.13 17.01
C LYS A 70 1.26 -7.31 16.72
N GLN A 71 0.09 -7.12 16.11
CA GLN A 71 -0.87 -8.20 15.86
C GLN A 71 -1.82 -7.88 14.70
N VAL A 72 -2.05 -8.84 13.83
CA VAL A 72 -2.92 -8.71 12.64
C VAL A 72 -4.37 -8.36 13.01
N SER A 73 -4.92 -8.96 14.09
CA SER A 73 -6.29 -8.67 14.51
C SER A 73 -6.49 -7.24 15.00
N THR A 74 -5.51 -6.72 15.73
CA THR A 74 -5.50 -5.33 16.20
C THR A 74 -5.30 -4.36 15.04
N ASP A 75 -4.52 -4.74 14.06
CA ASP A 75 -4.23 -3.93 12.87
C ASP A 75 -5.46 -3.77 11.98
N SER A 76 -6.23 -4.83 11.76
CA SER A 76 -7.50 -4.74 11.03
C SER A 76 -8.51 -3.80 11.71
N GLY A 77 -8.59 -3.85 13.03
CA GLY A 77 -9.41 -2.92 13.81
C GLY A 77 -8.99 -1.47 13.65
N LEU A 78 -7.69 -1.22 13.67
CA LEU A 78 -7.15 0.12 13.48
C LEU A 78 -7.42 0.66 12.07
N ILE A 79 -7.23 -0.15 11.04
CA ILE A 79 -7.52 0.24 9.65
C ILE A 79 -9.00 0.64 9.50
N LYS A 80 -9.92 -0.17 10.03
CA LYS A 80 -11.35 0.14 10.02
C LYS A 80 -11.68 1.43 10.76
N TYR A 81 -11.02 1.68 11.88
CA TYR A 81 -11.17 2.93 12.63
C TYR A 81 -10.71 4.13 11.80
N LEU A 82 -9.52 4.04 11.20
CA LEU A 82 -8.97 5.11 10.36
C LEU A 82 -9.88 5.43 9.17
N MET A 83 -10.42 4.42 8.51
CA MET A 83 -11.37 4.60 7.41
C MET A 83 -12.66 5.28 7.87
N ARG A 84 -13.22 4.83 8.99
CA ARG A 84 -14.47 5.38 9.53
C ARG A 84 -14.34 6.85 9.90
N HIS A 85 -13.18 7.27 10.36
CA HIS A 85 -12.91 8.64 10.81
C HIS A 85 -12.22 9.50 9.73
N TRP A 86 -12.13 9.03 8.49
CA TRP A 86 -11.58 9.76 7.36
C TRP A 86 -10.10 10.17 7.54
N HIS A 87 -9.33 9.37 8.25
CA HIS A 87 -7.89 9.56 8.38
C HIS A 87 -7.19 9.04 7.13
N SER A 88 -7.02 9.90 6.13
CA SER A 88 -6.53 9.52 4.80
C SER A 88 -5.00 9.34 4.71
N THR A 89 -4.22 10.11 5.45
CA THR A 89 -2.76 10.13 5.32
C THR A 89 -2.09 8.77 5.48
N PRO A 90 -2.47 7.89 6.44
CA PRO A 90 -1.87 6.57 6.53
C PRO A 90 -2.09 5.71 5.28
N PHE A 91 -3.24 5.85 4.61
CA PHE A 91 -3.55 5.13 3.37
C PHE A 91 -2.74 5.64 2.18
N GLU A 92 -2.35 6.90 2.18
CA GLU A 92 -1.50 7.51 1.15
C GLU A 92 -0.05 7.01 1.18
N MET A 93 0.34 6.25 2.22
CA MET A 93 1.64 5.59 2.30
C MET A 93 1.73 4.30 1.49
N CYS A 94 0.62 3.90 0.88
CA CYS A 94 0.57 2.78 -0.06
C CYS A 94 0.18 3.29 -1.43
N GLU A 95 0.86 2.77 -2.45
CA GLU A 95 0.62 3.17 -3.84
C GLU A 95 0.54 1.94 -4.74
N ILE A 96 -0.27 2.02 -5.78
CA ILE A 96 -0.34 1.01 -6.83
C ILE A 96 -0.12 1.70 -8.17
N LYS A 97 0.82 1.19 -8.95
CA LYS A 97 1.11 1.67 -10.29
C LYS A 97 0.35 0.81 -11.30
N TYR A 98 -0.52 1.46 -12.06
CA TYR A 98 -1.27 0.83 -13.12
C TYR A 98 -0.73 1.20 -14.49
N HIS A 99 -0.73 0.22 -15.39
CA HIS A 99 -0.66 0.46 -16.83
C HIS A 99 -2.07 0.32 -17.41
N VAL A 100 -2.58 1.39 -17.95
CA VAL A 100 -3.95 1.46 -18.48
C VAL A 100 -3.93 1.82 -19.95
N LYS A 101 -4.61 1.02 -20.75
CA LYS A 101 -4.87 1.34 -22.16
C LYS A 101 -6.32 1.81 -22.28
N LEU A 102 -6.50 3.05 -22.74
CA LEU A 102 -7.82 3.67 -22.86
C LEU A 102 -7.82 4.70 -24.01
N PRO A 103 -9.01 5.10 -24.50
CA PRO A 103 -9.11 6.15 -25.51
C PRO A 103 -8.56 7.48 -25.01
N ILE A 104 -7.96 8.25 -25.93
CA ILE A 104 -7.29 9.50 -25.59
C ILE A 104 -8.24 10.55 -24.97
N PHE A 105 -9.49 10.58 -25.39
CA PHE A 105 -10.46 11.53 -24.84
C PHE A 105 -10.81 11.22 -23.38
N ILE A 106 -10.82 9.94 -22.97
CA ILE A 106 -10.98 9.52 -21.57
C ILE A 106 -9.71 9.83 -20.79
N ALA A 107 -8.54 9.55 -21.35
CA ALA A 107 -7.27 9.84 -20.71
C ALA A 107 -7.13 11.33 -20.36
N ARG A 108 -7.55 12.22 -21.26
CA ARG A 108 -7.53 13.66 -21.02
C ARG A 108 -8.44 14.11 -19.90
N GLN A 109 -9.57 13.47 -19.73
CA GLN A 109 -10.47 13.73 -18.61
C GLN A 109 -9.90 13.17 -17.31
N TRP A 110 -9.39 11.95 -17.33
CA TRP A 110 -8.88 11.28 -16.14
C TRP A 110 -7.69 11.99 -15.52
N ILE A 111 -6.73 12.43 -16.34
CA ILE A 111 -5.52 13.11 -15.87
C ILE A 111 -5.81 14.40 -15.10
N ARG A 112 -6.98 14.98 -15.28
CA ARG A 112 -7.43 16.19 -14.57
C ARG A 112 -7.94 15.92 -13.16
N HIS A 113 -8.27 14.67 -12.85
CA HIS A 113 -8.84 14.26 -11.57
C HIS A 113 -7.83 13.62 -10.64
N LEU A 114 -6.56 14.00 -10.75
CA LEU A 114 -5.52 13.63 -9.82
C LEU A 114 -5.49 14.63 -8.67
N SER A 115 -5.90 14.20 -7.49
CA SER A 115 -5.83 15.02 -6.31
C SER A 115 -5.54 14.20 -5.08
N LEU A 116 -4.48 14.57 -4.37
CA LEU A 116 -4.15 14.05 -3.05
C LEU A 116 -4.88 14.84 -1.95
N ILE A 117 -5.45 15.97 -2.30
CA ILE A 117 -6.17 16.86 -1.38
C ILE A 117 -7.62 16.95 -1.84
N HIS A 118 -8.23 15.81 -2.09
CA HIS A 118 -9.54 15.86 -2.65
C HIS A 118 -10.59 15.95 -1.61
N ILE A 119 -11.31 16.85 -1.80
CA ILE A 119 -12.36 17.26 -0.92
C ILE A 119 -13.68 16.62 -1.32
#